data_5fcee6bfb65010cdfccaee197f58cfad
#
_entry.id   5fcee6bfb65010cdfccaee197f58cfad
#
_cell.length_a   1.000
_cell.length_b   1.000
_cell.length_c   1.000
_cell.angle_alpha   90.00
_cell.angle_beta   90.00
_cell.angle_gamma   90.00
#
_symmetry.space_group_name_H-M   'P 1'
#
loop_
_entity.id
_entity.type
_entity.pdbx_description
1 polymer ?
#
loop_
_entity_poly.entity_id
_entity_poly.type
_entity_poly.pdbx_seq_one_letter_code
_entity_poly.pdbx_strand_id
1 'polypeptide(L)'
;GLGDVYKRQVGTIYSKAELTALSETCHKYGLYLFLDGARLGYGLAAPDNDLTLPEIAALCDVFYIGGTKVGALFGEAVVIKNPELAQDFRYLIKQNGGMLAKGRLLGLQFDALFTDGLYQEISAHAIAMAEKLREAFTAKGYNYLAPNRTNQIFVIVPDAHLAKISE
;
A
#
# COMPACT_ATOMS: atom_id res chain seq x y z
N GLY A 1 14.26 -11.07 1.54
CA GLY A 1 13.28 -10.02 1.53
C GLY A 1 12.03 -10.41 0.78
N LEU A 2 10.97 -10.70 1.51
CA LEU A 2 9.63 -10.84 0.94
C LEU A 2 9.01 -9.42 0.91
N GLY A 3 9.53 -8.57 0.04
CA GLY A 3 8.97 -7.26 -0.23
C GLY A 3 7.87 -7.36 -1.26
N ASP A 4 6.72 -6.94 -0.94
CA ASP A 4 5.55 -6.61 -1.74
C ASP A 4 4.27 -7.26 -1.21
N VAL A 5 3.88 -6.87 -0.02
CA VAL A 5 2.79 -7.52 0.68
C VAL A 5 1.42 -7.01 0.25
N TYR A 6 1.29 -5.79 -0.25
CA TYR A 6 0.11 -5.37 -1.00
C TYR A 6 0.46 -5.38 -2.48
N LYS A 7 0.46 -6.55 -3.02
CA LYS A 7 0.85 -7.04 -4.35
C LYS A 7 0.84 -5.99 -5.45
N ARG A 8 1.91 -5.19 -5.49
CA ARG A 8 2.19 -4.24 -6.55
C ARG A 8 2.11 -4.88 -7.95
N GLN A 9 2.47 -6.17 -8.06
CA GLN A 9 2.61 -6.84 -9.35
C GLN A 9 1.27 -7.14 -10.03
N VAL A 10 0.21 -7.41 -9.27
CA VAL A 10 -1.11 -7.78 -9.82
C VAL A 10 -2.29 -7.09 -9.13
N GLY A 11 -2.01 -6.16 -8.21
CA GLY A 11 -3.03 -5.34 -7.54
C GLY A 11 -3.93 -6.10 -6.56
N THR A 12 -3.52 -7.27 -6.08
CA THR A 12 -4.26 -8.04 -5.07
C THR A 12 -3.86 -7.62 -3.67
N ILE A 13 -4.70 -7.90 -2.67
CA ILE A 13 -4.43 -7.70 -1.25
C ILE A 13 -4.38 -9.05 -0.52
N TYR A 14 -3.77 -9.08 0.65
CA TYR A 14 -3.88 -10.22 1.56
C TYR A 14 -5.12 -10.06 2.44
N SER A 15 -5.87 -11.15 2.61
CA SER A 15 -6.91 -11.23 3.64
C SER A 15 -6.27 -11.26 5.04
N LYS A 16 -7.08 -10.97 6.05
CA LYS A 16 -6.66 -11.07 7.46
C LYS A 16 -6.14 -12.47 7.79
N ALA A 17 -6.79 -13.52 7.29
CA ALA A 17 -6.37 -14.90 7.51
C ALA A 17 -4.99 -15.19 6.90
N GLU A 18 -4.75 -14.73 5.67
CA GLU A 18 -3.46 -14.91 4.99
C GLU A 18 -2.34 -14.13 5.68
N LEU A 19 -2.59 -12.87 6.06
CA LEU A 19 -1.58 -12.06 6.77
C LEU A 19 -1.28 -12.63 8.15
N THR A 20 -2.29 -13.17 8.86
CA THR A 20 -2.10 -13.86 10.13
C THR A 20 -1.21 -15.10 9.95
N ALA A 21 -1.49 -15.94 8.96
CA ALA A 21 -0.70 -17.13 8.69
C ALA A 21 0.76 -16.81 8.33
N LEU A 22 0.98 -15.70 7.59
CA LEU A 22 2.32 -15.20 7.29
C LEU A 22 3.04 -14.72 8.55
N SER A 23 2.38 -13.96 9.41
CA SER A 23 2.92 -13.49 10.69
C SER A 23 3.33 -14.66 11.59
N GLU A 24 2.43 -15.61 11.79
CA GLU A 24 2.69 -16.81 12.58
C GLU A 24 3.87 -17.63 12.01
N THR A 25 3.93 -17.76 10.69
CA THR A 25 5.01 -18.49 10.03
C THR A 25 6.35 -17.76 10.22
N CYS A 26 6.40 -16.45 10.03
CA CYS A 26 7.61 -15.66 10.26
C CYS A 26 8.11 -15.83 11.70
N HIS A 27 7.24 -15.64 12.68
CA HIS A 27 7.60 -15.73 14.09
C HIS A 27 8.01 -17.15 14.51
N LYS A 28 7.36 -18.18 13.95
CA LYS A 28 7.75 -19.58 14.17
C LYS A 28 9.20 -19.87 13.77
N TYR A 29 9.69 -19.20 12.74
CA TYR A 29 11.06 -19.37 12.25
C TYR A 29 12.01 -18.27 12.74
N GLY A 30 11.63 -17.45 13.72
CA GLY A 30 12.44 -16.36 14.26
C GLY A 30 12.69 -15.23 13.26
N LEU A 31 11.76 -15.03 12.31
CA LEU A 31 11.82 -13.98 11.31
C LEU A 31 10.87 -12.83 11.69
N TYR A 32 11.26 -11.62 11.35
CA TYR A 32 10.39 -10.45 11.44
C TYR A 32 9.58 -10.27 10.16
N LEU A 33 8.32 -9.88 10.31
CA LEU A 33 7.46 -9.56 9.19
C LEU A 33 7.49 -8.05 8.90
N PHE A 34 8.00 -7.70 7.73
CA PHE A 34 7.98 -6.33 7.20
C PHE A 34 6.94 -6.21 6.08
N LEU A 35 6.04 -5.22 6.21
CA LEU A 35 5.04 -4.93 5.18
C LEU A 35 5.42 -3.66 4.40
N ASP A 36 5.61 -3.81 3.08
CA ASP A 36 5.72 -2.70 2.15
C ASP A 36 4.34 -2.07 1.93
N GLY A 37 4.11 -0.93 2.56
CA GLY A 37 2.84 -0.21 2.54
C GLY A 37 2.77 0.94 1.52
N ALA A 38 3.56 0.91 0.44
CA ALA A 38 3.59 1.98 -0.57
C ALA A 38 2.21 2.34 -1.16
N ARG A 39 1.27 1.40 -1.13
CA ARG A 39 -0.13 1.55 -1.56
C ARG A 39 -1.12 1.14 -0.49
N LEU A 40 -0.73 1.24 0.77
CA LEU A 40 -1.53 0.77 1.90
C LEU A 40 -2.93 1.40 1.94
N GLY A 41 -3.03 2.70 1.69
CA GLY A 41 -4.32 3.39 1.65
C GLY A 41 -5.29 2.77 0.66
N TYR A 42 -4.84 2.46 -0.54
CA TYR A 42 -5.67 1.81 -1.57
C TYR A 42 -6.05 0.38 -1.20
N GLY A 43 -5.14 -0.35 -0.56
CA GLY A 43 -5.45 -1.68 -0.04
C GLY A 43 -6.53 -1.63 1.04
N LEU A 44 -6.41 -0.70 1.99
CA LEU A 44 -7.39 -0.50 3.06
C LEU A 44 -8.76 -0.04 2.55
N ALA A 45 -8.81 0.69 1.43
CA ALA A 45 -10.05 1.17 0.82
C ALA A 45 -10.66 0.17 -0.19
N ALA A 46 -9.98 -0.93 -0.51
CA ALA A 46 -10.48 -1.92 -1.45
C ALA A 46 -11.73 -2.61 -0.90
N PRO A 47 -12.76 -2.89 -1.74
CA PRO A 47 -14.03 -3.46 -1.30
C PRO A 47 -13.92 -4.85 -0.66
N ASP A 48 -12.89 -5.61 -1.02
CA ASP A 48 -12.59 -6.95 -0.50
C ASP A 48 -11.58 -6.95 0.65
N ASN A 49 -11.21 -5.77 1.17
CA ASN A 49 -10.34 -5.67 2.34
C ASN A 49 -11.11 -6.00 3.63
N ASP A 50 -10.52 -6.86 4.46
CA ASP A 50 -11.04 -7.27 5.77
C ASP A 50 -10.10 -6.89 6.94
N LEU A 51 -9.11 -6.00 6.68
CA LEU A 51 -8.13 -5.53 7.64
C LEU A 51 -8.28 -4.04 7.93
N THR A 52 -8.03 -3.67 9.18
CA THR A 52 -7.86 -2.29 9.63
C THR A 52 -6.38 -1.98 9.87
N LEU A 53 -6.02 -0.71 9.91
CA LEU A 53 -4.64 -0.29 10.19
C LEU A 53 -4.12 -0.79 11.56
N PRO A 54 -4.90 -0.76 12.65
CA PRO A 54 -4.50 -1.38 13.92
C PRO A 54 -4.26 -2.90 13.82
N GLU A 55 -5.04 -3.63 13.04
CA GLU A 55 -4.84 -5.07 12.84
C GLU A 55 -3.57 -5.36 12.05
N ILE A 56 -3.26 -4.58 11.04
CA ILE A 56 -1.97 -4.66 10.33
C ILE A 56 -0.82 -4.40 11.30
N ALA A 57 -0.93 -3.38 12.15
CA ALA A 57 0.07 -3.08 13.18
C ALA A 57 0.22 -4.21 14.22
N ALA A 58 -0.83 -4.98 14.48
CA ALA A 58 -0.75 -6.13 15.39
C ALA A 58 -0.05 -7.34 14.75
N LEU A 59 -0.11 -7.49 13.44
CA LEU A 59 0.42 -8.64 12.70
C LEU A 59 1.85 -8.42 12.17
N CYS A 60 2.27 -7.18 11.95
CA CYS A 60 3.58 -6.86 11.40
C CYS A 60 4.53 -6.32 12.48
N ASP A 61 5.82 -6.65 12.38
CA ASP A 61 6.86 -6.08 13.26
C ASP A 61 7.24 -4.66 12.83
N VAL A 62 7.29 -4.44 11.52
CA VAL A 62 7.54 -3.15 10.88
C VAL A 62 6.67 -3.03 9.64
N PHE A 63 6.13 -1.85 9.40
CA PHE A 63 5.52 -1.52 8.11
C PHE A 63 5.68 -0.03 7.84
N TYR A 64 5.42 0.40 6.62
CA TYR A 64 5.29 1.82 6.35
C TYR A 64 3.95 2.16 5.70
N ILE A 65 3.50 3.37 5.96
CA ILE A 65 2.30 3.94 5.40
C ILE A 65 2.72 4.80 4.23
N GLY A 66 2.37 4.39 3.02
CA GLY A 66 2.74 5.07 1.80
C GLY A 66 2.11 6.45 1.71
N GLY A 67 2.93 7.48 1.55
CA GLY A 67 2.48 8.86 1.41
C GLY A 67 2.47 9.34 -0.04
N THR A 68 3.52 9.08 -0.79
CA THR A 68 3.75 9.67 -2.13
C THR A 68 2.71 9.30 -3.19
N LYS A 69 1.98 8.20 -3.03
CA LYS A 69 0.88 7.81 -3.93
C LYS A 69 -0.49 8.25 -3.42
N VAL A 70 -0.58 8.72 -2.18
CA VAL A 70 -1.85 9.05 -1.50
C VAL A 70 -1.85 10.52 -1.04
N GLY A 71 -1.25 11.41 -1.82
CA GLY A 71 -1.34 12.86 -1.63
C GLY A 71 -0.12 13.54 -1.02
N ALA A 72 0.84 12.82 -0.44
CA ALA A 72 2.10 13.43 -0.01
C ALA A 72 3.00 13.76 -1.20
N LEU A 73 3.75 14.83 -1.10
CA LEU A 73 4.76 15.22 -2.11
C LEU A 73 5.96 14.28 -2.09
N PHE A 74 6.36 13.84 -0.90
CA PHE A 74 7.49 12.92 -0.67
C PHE A 74 7.41 12.31 0.73
N GLY A 75 8.12 11.19 0.91
CA GLY A 75 8.28 10.50 2.19
C GLY A 75 7.21 9.46 2.48
N GLU A 76 7.54 8.66 3.48
CA GLU A 76 6.73 7.55 3.98
C GLU A 76 6.72 7.58 5.51
N ALA A 77 5.64 7.16 6.15
CA ALA A 77 5.58 7.04 7.60
C ALA A 77 5.92 5.61 8.02
N VAL A 78 7.08 5.39 8.62
CA VAL A 78 7.50 4.08 9.11
C VAL A 78 6.94 3.82 10.49
N VAL A 79 6.27 2.68 10.66
CA VAL A 79 5.75 2.20 11.93
C VAL A 79 6.56 0.99 12.36
N ILE A 80 7.22 1.09 13.51
CA ILE A 80 8.01 0.01 14.11
C ILE A 80 7.28 -0.44 15.36
N LYS A 81 6.69 -1.62 15.30
CA LYS A 81 5.92 -2.20 16.41
C LYS A 81 6.83 -2.86 17.44
N ASN A 82 7.90 -3.51 16.98
CA ASN A 82 8.88 -4.16 17.84
C ASN A 82 9.93 -3.15 18.32
N PRO A 83 10.02 -2.85 19.65
CA PRO A 83 10.97 -1.87 20.19
C PRO A 83 12.43 -2.22 19.93
N GLU A 84 12.79 -3.48 19.83
CA GLU A 84 14.16 -3.91 19.52
C GLU A 84 14.62 -3.43 18.14
N LEU A 85 13.70 -3.39 17.19
CA LEU A 85 13.97 -2.91 15.82
C LEU A 85 13.98 -1.38 15.74
N ALA A 86 13.46 -0.69 16.76
CA ALA A 86 13.48 0.77 16.83
C ALA A 86 14.81 1.30 17.42
N GLN A 87 15.63 0.42 18.02
CA GLN A 87 16.90 0.83 18.59
C GLN A 87 17.78 1.49 17.52
N ASP A 88 18.30 2.69 17.84
CA ASP A 88 19.16 3.47 16.96
C ASP A 88 18.57 3.84 15.57
N PHE A 89 17.28 3.59 15.33
CA PHE A 89 16.65 3.84 14.04
C PHE A 89 16.80 5.28 13.56
N ARG A 90 16.74 6.26 14.47
CA ARG A 90 16.98 7.67 14.16
C ARG A 90 18.40 7.92 13.62
N TYR A 91 19.40 7.25 14.17
CA TYR A 91 20.78 7.33 13.67
C TYR A 91 20.92 6.67 12.31
N LEU A 92 20.24 5.54 12.10
CA LEU A 92 20.18 4.86 10.80
C LEU A 92 19.54 5.76 9.72
N ILE A 93 18.45 6.46 10.04
CA ILE A 93 17.85 7.45 9.14
C ILE A 93 18.87 8.51 8.75
N LYS A 94 19.59 9.07 9.74
CA LYS A 94 20.59 10.11 9.50
C LYS A 94 21.77 9.59 8.67
N GLN A 95 22.29 8.43 9.02
CA GLN A 95 23.41 7.79 8.33
C GLN A 95 23.11 7.54 6.84
N ASN A 96 21.86 7.17 6.52
CA ASN A 96 21.40 6.90 5.15
C ASN A 96 20.88 8.17 4.43
N GLY A 97 21.07 9.36 4.99
CA GLY A 97 20.68 10.63 4.36
C GLY A 97 19.19 10.95 4.44
N GLY A 98 18.39 10.17 5.18
CA GLY A 98 16.94 10.34 5.29
C GLY A 98 16.49 11.43 6.29
N MET A 99 17.42 12.00 7.06
CA MET A 99 17.09 13.03 8.04
C MET A 99 17.30 14.42 7.45
N LEU A 100 16.20 15.08 7.11
CA LEU A 100 16.22 16.44 6.57
C LEU A 100 16.37 17.48 7.69
N ALA A 101 17.11 18.57 7.42
CA ALA A 101 17.19 19.72 8.33
C ALA A 101 15.79 20.34 8.58
N LYS A 102 14.92 20.30 7.59
CA LYS A 102 13.52 20.72 7.64
C LYS A 102 12.55 19.54 7.70
N GLY A 103 12.88 18.52 8.50
CA GLY A 103 12.11 17.27 8.61
C GLY A 103 10.63 17.45 8.99
N ARG A 104 10.27 18.57 9.62
CA ARG A 104 8.86 18.92 9.88
C ARG A 104 8.00 18.95 8.62
N LEU A 105 8.57 19.19 7.42
CA LEU A 105 7.84 19.18 6.17
C LEU A 105 7.29 17.79 5.84
N LEU A 106 7.98 16.73 6.24
CA LEU A 106 7.48 15.36 6.18
C LEU A 106 6.32 15.16 7.16
N GLY A 107 6.51 15.57 8.42
CA GLY A 107 5.50 15.43 9.47
C GLY A 107 4.21 16.16 9.14
N LEU A 108 4.28 17.39 8.64
CA LEU A 108 3.12 18.18 8.26
C LEU A 108 2.26 17.54 7.16
N GLN A 109 2.89 16.82 6.19
CA GLN A 109 2.16 16.09 5.16
C GLN A 109 1.32 14.97 5.77
N PHE A 110 1.91 14.18 6.68
CA PHE A 110 1.20 13.10 7.36
C PHE A 110 0.18 13.63 8.37
N ASP A 111 0.46 14.71 9.06
CA ASP A 111 -0.51 15.41 9.92
C ASP A 111 -1.75 15.81 9.11
N ALA A 112 -1.56 16.46 7.96
CA ALA A 112 -2.65 16.83 7.08
C ALA A 112 -3.41 15.60 6.53
N LEU A 113 -2.70 14.55 6.09
CA LEU A 113 -3.31 13.34 5.54
C LEU A 113 -4.12 12.56 6.57
N PHE A 114 -3.70 12.56 7.84
CA PHE A 114 -4.40 11.85 8.91
C PHE A 114 -5.40 12.71 9.68
N THR A 115 -5.46 14.01 9.38
CA THR A 115 -6.51 14.91 9.92
C THR A 115 -7.82 14.65 9.18
N ASP A 116 -8.92 14.56 9.93
CA ASP A 116 -10.29 14.39 9.43
C ASP A 116 -10.50 13.22 8.42
N GLY A 117 -9.60 12.24 8.44
CA GLY A 117 -9.73 11.05 7.59
C GLY A 117 -9.37 11.25 6.12
N LEU A 118 -8.65 12.31 5.76
CA LEU A 118 -8.31 12.66 4.38
C LEU A 118 -7.57 11.52 3.65
N TYR A 119 -6.67 10.81 4.33
CA TYR A 119 -5.95 9.67 3.76
C TYR A 119 -6.89 8.57 3.25
N GLN A 120 -7.92 8.26 4.02
CA GLN A 120 -8.97 7.29 3.68
C GLN A 120 -9.85 7.81 2.55
N GLU A 121 -10.21 9.09 2.58
CA GLU A 121 -11.05 9.72 1.55
C GLU A 121 -10.36 9.71 0.18
N ILE A 122 -9.10 10.13 0.10
CA ILE A 122 -8.30 10.09 -1.14
C ILE A 122 -8.22 8.66 -1.67
N SER A 123 -7.97 7.70 -0.77
CA SER A 123 -7.85 6.30 -1.14
C SER A 123 -9.16 5.73 -1.66
N ALA A 124 -10.27 5.99 -0.98
CA ALA A 124 -11.60 5.54 -1.39
C ALA A 124 -12.03 6.17 -2.73
N HIS A 125 -11.71 7.46 -2.95
CA HIS A 125 -11.96 8.13 -4.23
C HIS A 125 -11.22 7.44 -5.38
N ALA A 126 -9.94 7.13 -5.21
CA ALA A 126 -9.14 6.44 -6.23
C ALA A 126 -9.70 5.04 -6.55
N ILE A 127 -10.15 4.30 -5.54
CA ILE A 127 -10.81 3.00 -5.73
C ILE A 127 -12.11 3.16 -6.52
N ALA A 128 -12.96 4.14 -6.18
CA ALA A 128 -14.20 4.40 -6.89
C ALA A 128 -13.97 4.75 -8.37
N MET A 129 -12.90 5.51 -8.69
CA MET A 129 -12.54 5.83 -10.07
C MET A 129 -12.01 4.59 -10.81
N ALA A 130 -11.23 3.74 -10.14
CA ALA A 130 -10.77 2.48 -10.70
C ALA A 130 -11.94 1.53 -11.03
N GLU A 131 -12.95 1.44 -10.16
CA GLU A 131 -14.14 0.63 -10.43
C GLU A 131 -14.91 1.13 -11.69
N LYS A 132 -15.07 2.44 -11.88
CA LYS A 132 -15.67 2.99 -13.11
C LYS A 132 -14.91 2.58 -14.38
N LEU A 133 -13.57 2.61 -14.34
CA LEU A 133 -12.74 2.15 -15.44
C LEU A 133 -12.92 0.65 -15.68
N ARG A 134 -12.97 -0.14 -14.61
CA ARG A 134 -13.20 -1.58 -14.66
C ARG A 134 -14.55 -1.90 -15.32
N GLU A 135 -15.63 -1.24 -14.90
CA GLU A 135 -16.96 -1.36 -15.49
C GLU A 135 -16.92 -1.05 -16.99
N ALA A 136 -16.25 0.02 -17.39
CA ALA A 136 -16.14 0.42 -18.79
C ALA A 136 -15.39 -0.62 -19.65
N PHE A 137 -14.29 -1.18 -19.15
CA PHE A 137 -13.54 -2.23 -19.85
C PHE A 137 -14.32 -3.54 -19.90
N THR A 138 -14.99 -3.91 -18.81
CA THR A 138 -15.84 -5.11 -18.74
C THR A 138 -17.01 -5.00 -19.73
N ALA A 139 -17.68 -3.85 -19.81
CA ALA A 139 -18.75 -3.61 -20.75
C ALA A 139 -18.31 -3.73 -22.23
N LYS A 140 -17.02 -3.51 -22.49
CA LYS A 140 -16.40 -3.68 -23.82
C LYS A 140 -15.84 -5.09 -24.07
N GLY A 141 -16.00 -6.03 -23.13
CA GLY A 141 -15.57 -7.42 -23.25
C GLY A 141 -14.08 -7.65 -23.04
N TYR A 142 -13.35 -6.72 -22.42
CA TYR A 142 -11.96 -6.92 -22.09
C TYR A 142 -11.79 -7.83 -20.85
N ASN A 143 -10.75 -8.66 -20.88
CA ASN A 143 -10.34 -9.51 -19.77
C ASN A 143 -9.25 -8.85 -18.93
N TYR A 144 -9.03 -9.37 -17.73
CA TYR A 144 -8.02 -8.90 -16.79
C TYR A 144 -6.98 -9.98 -16.49
N LEU A 145 -5.74 -9.55 -16.24
CA LEU A 145 -4.63 -10.45 -15.91
C LEU A 145 -4.86 -11.18 -14.56
N ALA A 146 -5.46 -10.47 -13.60
CA ALA A 146 -5.77 -11.02 -12.29
C ALA A 146 -7.07 -10.42 -11.73
N PRO A 147 -7.86 -11.19 -10.98
CA PRO A 147 -8.99 -10.66 -10.23
C PRO A 147 -8.45 -9.82 -9.06
N ASN A 148 -8.69 -8.53 -9.09
CA ASN A 148 -8.38 -7.61 -8.00
C ASN A 148 -9.36 -6.45 -7.99
N ARG A 149 -9.50 -5.76 -6.86
CA ARG A 149 -10.38 -4.62 -6.68
C ARG A 149 -9.66 -3.40 -6.11
N THR A 150 -8.34 -3.34 -6.27
CA THR A 150 -7.54 -2.14 -5.97
C THR A 150 -7.55 -1.16 -7.14
N ASN A 151 -6.86 -0.04 -6.98
CA ASN A 151 -6.71 0.95 -8.06
C ASN A 151 -5.68 0.54 -9.14
N GLN A 152 -5.10 -0.66 -9.07
CA GLN A 152 -4.25 -1.21 -10.11
C GLN A 152 -5.06 -2.18 -10.99
N ILE A 153 -5.32 -1.77 -12.23
CA ILE A 153 -6.12 -2.54 -13.19
C ILE A 153 -5.20 -3.00 -14.31
N PHE A 154 -5.14 -4.32 -14.54
CA PHE A 154 -4.32 -4.93 -15.59
C PHE A 154 -5.23 -5.52 -16.66
N VAL A 155 -5.60 -4.71 -17.63
CA VAL A 155 -6.45 -5.10 -18.75
C VAL A 155 -5.63 -5.83 -19.80
N ILE A 156 -6.12 -6.96 -20.30
CA ILE A 156 -5.54 -7.68 -21.44
C ILE A 156 -6.10 -7.04 -22.71
N VAL A 157 -5.24 -6.36 -23.44
CA VAL A 157 -5.61 -5.67 -24.68
C VAL A 157 -5.16 -6.52 -25.87
N PRO A 158 -6.06 -6.93 -26.78
CA PRO A 158 -5.68 -7.61 -28.02
C PRO A 158 -4.80 -6.71 -28.91
N ASP A 159 -3.80 -7.31 -29.57
CA ASP A 159 -2.85 -6.57 -30.43
C ASP A 159 -3.55 -5.69 -31.48
N ALA A 160 -4.67 -6.16 -32.04
CA ALA A 160 -5.47 -5.41 -33.02
C ALA A 160 -6.04 -4.07 -32.47
N HIS A 161 -6.10 -3.92 -31.14
CA HIS A 161 -6.61 -2.70 -30.48
C HIS A 161 -5.49 -1.76 -30.00
N LEU A 162 -4.23 -2.21 -29.96
CA LEU A 162 -3.12 -1.45 -29.40
C LEU A 162 -2.92 -0.10 -30.12
N ALA A 163 -2.99 -0.08 -31.45
CA ALA A 163 -2.81 1.15 -32.23
C ALA A 163 -3.84 2.24 -31.88
N LYS A 164 -5.08 1.85 -31.55
CA LYS A 164 -6.16 2.80 -31.19
C LYS A 164 -6.09 3.31 -29.74
N ILE A 165 -5.34 2.64 -28.90
CA ILE A 165 -5.20 2.99 -27.47
C ILE A 165 -3.95 3.86 -27.26
N SER A 166 -2.96 3.77 -28.16
CA SER A 166 -1.72 4.53 -28.10
C SER A 166 -1.80 5.93 -28.73
N GLU A 167 -2.90 6.29 -29.39
CA GLU A 167 -3.24 7.64 -29.88
C GLU A 167 -3.88 8.49 -28.75
#